data_9ae8c246203520a9948cc1c05c83471c
#
_entry.id   9ae8c246203520a9948cc1c05c83471c
#
_cell.length_a   1.000
_cell.length_b   1.000
_cell.length_c   1.000
_cell.angle_alpha   90.00
_cell.angle_beta   90.00
_cell.angle_gamma   90.00
#
_symmetry.space_group_name_H-M   'P 1'
#
loop_
_entity.id
_entity.type
_entity.pdbx_description
1 polymer ?
#
loop_
_entity_poly.entity_id
_entity_poly.type
_entity_poly.pdbx_seq_one_letter_code
_entity_poly.pdbx_strand_id
1 'polypeptide(L)' 'MSKKFNVAIVGATGFVGQAALSILEKRQFPVKNLYLLASERSAGETRCFNKQSLIVSELLEFDFKLADIVLFTAGA' A
#
# COMPACT_ATOMS: atom_id res chain seq x y z
N MET A 1 -24.08 -3.88 4.18
CA MET A 1 -22.98 -3.01 4.58
C MET A 1 -21.65 -3.60 4.22
N SER A 2 -20.83 -2.84 3.58
CA SER A 2 -19.54 -3.38 3.20
C SER A 2 -18.53 -3.17 4.30
N LYS A 3 -17.84 -4.23 4.62
CA LYS A 3 -16.72 -4.18 5.54
C LYS A 3 -15.51 -3.67 4.77
N LYS A 4 -14.79 -2.75 5.36
CA LYS A 4 -13.55 -2.24 4.76
C LYS A 4 -12.35 -2.69 5.58
N PHE A 5 -11.22 -2.77 4.91
CA PHE A 5 -10.00 -3.30 5.52
C PHE A 5 -8.87 -2.28 5.45
N ASN A 6 -8.01 -2.33 6.45
CA ASN A 6 -6.75 -1.60 6.41
C ASN A 6 -5.73 -2.47 5.70
N VAL A 7 -5.20 -1.98 4.60
CA VAL A 7 -4.29 -2.76 3.76
C VAL A 7 -2.91 -2.09 3.73
N ALA A 8 -1.88 -2.89 3.89
CA ALA A 8 -0.51 -2.42 3.76
C ALA A 8 0.15 -3.13 2.59
N ILE A 9 0.87 -2.38 1.76
CA ILE A 9 1.62 -2.95 0.64
C ILE A 9 3.10 -2.70 0.90
N VAL A 10 3.85 -3.79 1.08
CA VAL A 10 5.30 -3.74 1.26
C VAL A 10 5.95 -3.80 -0.11
N GLY A 11 6.84 -2.85 -0.39
CA GLY A 11 7.44 -2.74 -1.70
C GLY A 11 6.59 -1.95 -2.66
N ALA A 12 5.83 -0.98 -2.15
CA ALA A 12 4.83 -0.25 -2.93
C ALA A 12 5.40 0.51 -4.12
N THR A 13 6.67 0.91 -4.06
CA THR A 13 7.28 1.66 -5.15
C THR A 13 7.84 0.77 -6.24
N GLY A 14 7.91 -0.53 -6.00
CA GLY A 14 8.39 -1.47 -7.00
C GLY A 14 7.36 -1.75 -8.06
N PHE A 15 7.79 -2.48 -9.08
CA PHE A 15 6.95 -2.81 -10.20
C PHE A 15 5.71 -3.61 -9.79
N VAL A 16 5.93 -4.64 -8.98
CA VAL A 16 4.82 -5.48 -8.51
C VAL A 16 3.91 -4.72 -7.55
N GLY A 17 4.50 -3.84 -6.75
CA GLY A 17 3.72 -3.01 -5.84
C GLY A 17 2.74 -2.11 -6.58
N GLN A 18 3.19 -1.51 -7.66
CA GLN A 18 2.32 -0.66 -8.47
C GLN A 18 1.24 -1.47 -9.17
N ALA A 19 1.57 -2.69 -9.60
CA ALA A 19 0.58 -3.57 -10.18
C ALA A 19 -0.49 -3.93 -9.14
N ALA A 20 -0.08 -4.15 -7.90
CA ALA A 20 -1.02 -4.44 -6.82
C ALA A 20 -1.98 -3.27 -6.58
N LEU A 21 -1.45 -2.05 -6.57
CA LEU A 21 -2.29 -0.85 -6.44
C LEU A 21 -3.34 -0.79 -7.54
N SER A 22 -2.90 -1.03 -8.77
CA SER A 22 -3.78 -0.97 -9.92
C SER A 22 -4.90 -2.01 -9.82
N ILE A 23 -4.56 -3.20 -9.36
CA ILE A 23 -5.55 -4.27 -9.20
C ILE A 23 -6.57 -3.90 -8.13
N LEU A 24 -6.12 -3.37 -7.01
CA LEU A 24 -7.03 -2.97 -5.94
C LEU A 24 -8.01 -1.90 -6.42
N GLU A 25 -7.54 -0.96 -7.24
CA GLU A 25 -8.40 0.07 -7.81
C GLU A 25 -9.42 -0.52 -8.76
N LYS A 26 -8.95 -1.35 -9.69
CA LYS A 26 -9.82 -1.91 -10.72
C LYS A 26 -10.88 -2.80 -10.14
N ARG A 27 -10.55 -3.54 -9.11
CA ARG A 27 -11.50 -4.46 -8.49
C ARG A 27 -12.33 -3.78 -7.41
N GLN A 28 -12.07 -2.51 -7.17
CA GLN A 28 -12.79 -1.75 -6.15
C GLN A 28 -12.77 -2.46 -4.80
N PHE A 29 -11.59 -2.99 -4.45
CA PHE A 29 -11.42 -3.68 -3.19
C PHE A 29 -11.78 -2.73 -2.03
N PRO A 30 -12.49 -3.22 -1.01
CA PRO A 30 -12.95 -2.36 0.09
C PRO A 30 -11.81 -1.98 1.03
N VAL A 31 -11.11 -0.92 0.71
CA VAL A 31 -9.97 -0.42 1.49
C VAL A 31 -10.43 0.72 2.39
N LYS A 32 -10.18 0.59 3.68
CA LYS A 32 -10.43 1.66 4.62
C LYS A 32 -9.25 2.62 4.65
N ASN A 33 -8.07 2.10 4.92
CA ASN A 33 -6.83 2.85 4.85
C ASN A 33 -5.81 2.03 4.07
N LEU A 34 -5.04 2.70 3.24
CA LEU A 34 -4.01 2.03 2.46
C LEU A 34 -2.65 2.58 2.89
N TYR A 35 -1.79 1.69 3.34
CA TYR A 35 -0.45 2.05 3.76
C TYR A 35 0.55 1.55 2.73
N LEU A 36 1.30 2.49 2.17
CA LEU A 36 2.33 2.17 1.18
C LEU A 36 3.67 2.16 1.89
N LEU A 37 4.36 1.04 1.85
CA LEU A 37 5.58 0.85 2.61
C LEU A 37 6.73 0.48 1.69
N ALA A 38 7.90 1.06 1.97
CA ALA A 38 9.09 0.78 1.18
C ALA A 38 10.32 1.06 2.03
N SER A 39 11.50 0.87 1.44
CA SER A 39 12.75 1.17 2.13
C SER A 39 12.88 2.67 2.34
N GLU A 40 13.80 3.09 3.19
CA GLU A 40 14.00 4.50 3.46
C GLU A 40 14.37 5.29 2.20
N ARG A 41 14.95 4.63 1.19
CA ARG A 41 15.25 5.27 -0.09
C ARG A 41 14.02 5.77 -0.79
N SER A 42 12.94 5.01 -0.72
CA SER A 42 11.71 5.33 -1.43
C SER A 42 10.70 6.03 -0.55
N ALA A 43 10.93 6.08 0.75
CA ALA A 43 10.02 6.76 1.67
C ALA A 43 9.93 8.22 1.28
N GLY A 44 8.71 8.77 1.32
CA GLY A 44 8.47 10.14 0.91
C GLY A 44 7.97 10.28 -0.52
N GLU A 45 8.13 9.24 -1.34
CA GLU A 45 7.54 9.27 -2.67
C GLU A 45 6.03 9.20 -2.56
N THR A 46 5.33 9.59 -3.63
CA THR A 46 3.88 9.54 -3.64
C THR A 46 3.39 8.63 -4.72
N ARG A 47 2.22 8.04 -4.48
CA ARG A 47 1.54 7.20 -5.47
C ARG A 47 0.06 7.53 -5.42
N CYS A 48 -0.58 7.44 -6.56
CA CYS A 48 -1.98 7.75 -6.67
C CYS A 48 -2.83 6.49 -6.49
N PHE A 49 -3.86 6.61 -5.66
CA PHE A 49 -4.80 5.52 -5.45
C PHE A 49 -6.19 6.12 -5.30
N ASN A 50 -7.14 5.68 -6.11
CA ASN A 50 -8.52 6.19 -6.11
C ASN A 50 -8.55 7.71 -6.14
N LYS A 51 -7.73 8.31 -7.00
CA LYS A 51 -7.64 9.75 -7.20
C LYS A 51 -7.08 10.51 -5.99
N GLN A 52 -6.49 9.80 -5.05
CA GLN A 52 -5.83 10.41 -3.91
C GLN A 52 -4.33 10.17 -3.99
N SER A 53 -3.58 11.13 -3.53
CA SER A 53 -2.13 11.02 -3.48
C SER A 53 -1.74 10.49 -2.10
N LEU A 54 -1.06 9.36 -2.07
CA LEU A 54 -0.62 8.75 -0.82
C LEU A 54 0.89 8.80 -0.72
N ILE A 55 1.39 9.07 0.49
CA ILE A 55 2.82 9.13 0.73
C ILE A 55 3.32 7.77 1.16
N VAL A 56 4.41 7.33 0.54
CA VAL A 56 5.06 6.07 0.89
C VAL A 56 5.82 6.27 2.20
N SER A 57 5.58 5.38 3.15
CA SER A 57 6.23 5.42 4.46
C SER A 57 7.35 4.39 4.54
N GLU A 58 8.23 4.58 5.51
CA GLU A 58 9.33 3.66 5.70
C GLU A 58 8.84 2.39 6.38
N LEU A 59 9.16 1.25 5.79
CA LEU A 59 8.72 -0.05 6.26
C LEU A 59 9.10 -0.32 7.71
N LEU A 60 10.31 0.03 8.09
CA LEU A 60 10.79 -0.27 9.43
C LEU A 60 10.09 0.51 10.53
N GLU A 61 9.41 1.59 10.17
CA GLU A 61 8.71 2.42 11.14
C GLU A 61 7.22 2.14 11.19
N PHE A 62 6.75 1.21 10.40
CA PHE A 62 5.33 0.93 10.33
C PHE A 62 4.89 -0.04 11.43
N ASP A 63 3.77 0.26 12.06
CA ASP A 63 3.16 -0.64 13.04
C ASP A 63 2.18 -1.57 12.32
N PHE A 64 2.57 -2.82 12.13
CA PHE A 64 1.77 -3.78 11.39
C PHE A 64 0.45 -4.13 12.07
N LYS A 65 0.30 -3.76 13.32
CA LYS A 65 -0.99 -3.95 14.00
C LYS A 65 -2.09 -3.11 13.38
N LEU A 66 -1.73 -2.07 12.65
CA LEU A 66 -2.69 -1.21 12.00
C LEU A 66 -3.30 -1.83 10.75
N ALA A 67 -2.67 -2.84 10.20
CA ALA A 67 -3.12 -3.45 8.94
C ALA A 67 -3.87 -4.74 9.18
N ASP A 68 -4.98 -4.91 8.48
CA ASP A 68 -5.72 -6.17 8.48
C ASP A 68 -5.14 -7.13 7.45
N ILE A 69 -4.67 -6.58 6.34
CA ILE A 69 -4.10 -7.36 5.24
C ILE A 69 -2.76 -6.76 4.87
N VAL A 70 -1.75 -7.59 4.71
CA VAL A 70 -0.42 -7.15 4.29
C VAL A 70 -0.05 -7.88 3.02
N LEU A 71 0.27 -7.12 1.97
CA LEU A 71 0.71 -7.67 0.69
C LEU A 71 2.20 -7.45 0.55
N PHE A 72 2.96 -8.52 0.46
CA PHE A 72 4.41 -8.44 0.28
C PHE A 72 4.72 -8.52 -1.20
N THR A 73 5.14 -7.42 -1.77
CA THR A 73 5.46 -7.35 -3.20
C THR A 73 6.94 -7.11 -3.43
N ALA A 74 7.71 -6.96 -2.38
CA ALA A 74 9.14 -6.73 -2.47
C ALA A 74 9.79 -8.04 -2.81
N GLY A 75 9.86 -8.34 -4.04
CA GLY A 75 10.40 -9.63 -4.40
C GLY A 75 11.73 -9.49 -4.92
N ALA A 76 12.46 -8.84 -4.85
CA ALA A 76 13.68 -8.85 -5.53
C ALA A 76 14.13 -8.80 -6.58
#